data_a61111f6a98f042e906d7b4c8e2a9f45
#
_entry.id   a61111f6a98f042e906d7b4c8e2a9f45
#
_cell.length_a   1.000
_cell.length_b   1.000
_cell.length_c   1.000
_cell.angle_alpha   90.00
_cell.angle_beta   90.00
_cell.angle_gamma   90.00
#
_symmetry.space_group_name_H-M   'P 1'
#
loop_
_entity.id
_entity.type
_entity.pdbx_description
1 polymer ?
#
loop_
_entity_poly.entity_id
_entity_poly.type
_entity_poly.pdbx_seq_one_letter_code
_entity_poly.pdbx_strand_id
1 'polypeptide(L)'
;FQGAPSETGYVKFRQYNEFYYLTGIETAHAYVLIKGGSGETSLYLPHKNPRRERSEGPLMSSEDVDEVKKMNGVDNVYPTEMMGEHLWRMRMRSKPIVYLYQTPPERHAESRDLLLRYEGDIQNDPWDHTEPRYKNFNKNISNQMHGSEIKDITPILDGLRLIKSQAEINVLKKATVLSCLALMEAMRSTKPGIFEYELDGMAKYIYHINGAQGDAYYSLIANGPNAYMPHYHEKKDKLKDGDLLLMDYSPDFKYYMSDITRMIPVNGKFSKEQSQLYSFYVSCYRAILDNIRPYVEPVQVRKDAAKKMETILSNSKFDQPHHLKAAENFVKSYVRSSKRDFASLGHGVGMATHDVGDHSKMLMPGMVFTIEPALRVPEENIYIRLEDLIVITETGAEVISDFVPMDIKGIEKL
;
A
#
# COMPACT_ATOMS: atom_id res chain seq x y z
N PHE A 1 -22.90 2.14 -0.53
CA PHE A 1 -21.64 2.37 0.22
C PHE A 1 -21.76 3.59 1.11
N GLN A 2 -21.04 3.58 2.20
CA GLN A 2 -20.94 4.67 3.16
C GLN A 2 -19.57 5.34 3.05
N GLY A 3 -19.54 6.68 2.91
CA GLY A 3 -18.31 7.46 2.98
C GLY A 3 -17.83 7.67 4.42
N ALA A 4 -16.59 8.14 4.56
CA ALA A 4 -15.96 8.40 5.84
C ALA A 4 -16.74 9.43 6.70
N PRO A 5 -16.67 9.35 8.05
CA PRO A 5 -17.13 10.43 8.92
C PRO A 5 -16.20 11.63 8.81
N SER A 6 -16.64 12.77 9.37
CA SER A 6 -15.74 13.91 9.57
C SER A 6 -14.60 13.55 10.53
N GLU A 7 -13.47 14.22 10.38
CA GLU A 7 -12.33 14.07 11.28
C GLU A 7 -12.65 14.62 12.69
N THR A 8 -12.05 14.01 13.69
CA THR A 8 -12.20 14.42 15.09
C THR A 8 -11.13 15.40 15.56
N GLY A 9 -10.16 15.72 14.72
CA GLY A 9 -9.04 16.61 15.01
C GLY A 9 -8.70 17.55 13.86
N TYR A 10 -7.67 18.37 14.03
CA TYR A 10 -7.16 19.30 13.01
C TYR A 10 -6.27 18.54 11.99
N VAL A 11 -6.84 17.54 11.35
CA VAL A 11 -6.20 16.78 10.28
C VAL A 11 -6.97 16.95 8.98
N LYS A 12 -6.28 16.86 7.86
CA LYS A 12 -6.93 16.93 6.54
C LYS A 12 -7.89 15.74 6.39
N PHE A 13 -9.11 16.03 5.96
CA PHE A 13 -10.07 14.98 5.65
C PHE A 13 -9.55 14.05 4.55
N ARG A 14 -9.72 12.76 4.75
CA ARG A 14 -9.48 11.73 3.75
C ARG A 14 -10.67 10.77 3.68
N GLN A 15 -11.18 10.57 2.49
CA GLN A 15 -12.29 9.67 2.24
C GLN A 15 -11.84 8.20 2.38
N TYR A 16 -12.79 7.29 2.59
CA TYR A 16 -12.55 5.86 2.46
C TYR A 16 -12.14 5.52 1.03
N ASN A 17 -11.15 4.66 0.86
CA ASN A 17 -10.60 4.30 -0.44
C ASN A 17 -11.69 3.72 -1.36
N GLU A 18 -12.52 2.82 -0.85
CA GLU A 18 -13.60 2.19 -1.61
C GLU A 18 -14.67 3.18 -2.07
N PHE A 19 -15.00 4.13 -1.20
CA PHE A 19 -15.97 5.17 -1.53
C PHE A 19 -15.40 6.15 -2.57
N TYR A 20 -14.14 6.56 -2.38
CA TYR A 20 -13.45 7.45 -3.31
C TYR A 20 -13.25 6.77 -4.67
N TYR A 21 -12.88 5.48 -4.70
CA TYR A 21 -12.74 4.69 -5.93
C TYR A 21 -14.01 4.69 -6.77
N LEU A 22 -15.18 4.60 -6.11
CA LEU A 22 -16.47 4.57 -6.78
C LEU A 22 -17.01 5.95 -7.16
N THR A 23 -16.61 7.02 -6.48
CA THR A 23 -17.27 8.32 -6.59
C THR A 23 -16.34 9.51 -6.86
N GLY A 24 -15.08 9.43 -6.49
CA GLY A 24 -14.16 10.58 -6.52
C GLY A 24 -14.53 11.73 -5.56
N ILE A 25 -15.45 11.51 -4.61
CA ILE A 25 -15.97 12.56 -3.71
C ILE A 25 -15.24 12.56 -2.37
N GLU A 26 -14.77 13.73 -1.97
CA GLU A 26 -14.11 14.00 -0.68
C GLU A 26 -15.03 14.74 0.31
N THR A 27 -16.30 14.35 0.38
CA THR A 27 -17.25 14.90 1.35
C THR A 27 -17.54 13.90 2.47
N ALA A 28 -17.38 14.32 3.72
CA ALA A 28 -17.68 13.48 4.89
C ALA A 28 -19.19 13.17 4.95
N HIS A 29 -19.53 12.02 5.54
CA HIS A 29 -20.92 11.56 5.71
C HIS A 29 -21.72 11.41 4.41
N ALA A 30 -21.04 11.20 3.28
CA ALA A 30 -21.66 10.91 1.99
C ALA A 30 -22.09 9.43 1.90
N TYR A 31 -23.04 9.15 1.00
CA TYR A 31 -23.43 7.78 0.65
C TYR A 31 -23.61 7.66 -0.86
N VAL A 32 -23.42 6.47 -1.40
CA VAL A 32 -23.68 6.17 -2.81
C VAL A 32 -24.55 4.93 -2.96
N LEU A 33 -25.55 5.01 -3.81
CA LEU A 33 -26.44 3.92 -4.20
C LEU A 33 -26.29 3.69 -5.69
N ILE A 34 -25.90 2.48 -6.08
CA ILE A 34 -25.75 2.05 -7.48
C ILE A 34 -26.79 0.98 -7.76
N LYS A 35 -27.64 1.21 -8.78
CA LYS A 35 -28.65 0.25 -9.23
C LYS A 35 -28.07 -0.65 -10.31
N GLY A 36 -27.70 -1.88 -9.98
CA GLY A 36 -27.02 -2.81 -10.89
C GLY A 36 -27.78 -3.08 -12.20
N GLY A 37 -29.11 -3.05 -12.20
CA GLY A 37 -29.91 -3.33 -13.40
C GLY A 37 -29.93 -2.20 -14.45
N SER A 38 -29.84 -0.94 -14.01
CA SER A 38 -29.83 0.24 -14.88
C SER A 38 -28.48 0.92 -15.00
N GLY A 39 -27.57 0.63 -14.08
CA GLY A 39 -26.33 1.38 -13.90
C GLY A 39 -26.51 2.75 -13.22
N GLU A 40 -27.74 3.16 -12.91
CA GLU A 40 -28.05 4.45 -12.31
C GLU A 40 -27.34 4.62 -10.97
N THR A 41 -26.58 5.69 -10.83
CA THR A 41 -25.82 6.05 -9.64
C THR A 41 -26.42 7.28 -8.96
N SER A 42 -26.77 7.15 -7.69
CA SER A 42 -27.29 8.24 -6.86
C SER A 42 -26.32 8.51 -5.70
N LEU A 43 -25.86 9.74 -5.61
CA LEU A 43 -24.99 10.23 -4.55
C LEU A 43 -25.84 11.01 -3.53
N TYR A 44 -25.61 10.75 -2.25
CA TYR A 44 -26.27 11.45 -1.15
C TYR A 44 -25.23 12.24 -0.39
N LEU A 45 -25.37 13.56 -0.35
CA LEU A 45 -24.45 14.49 0.30
C LEU A 45 -25.13 15.26 1.44
N PRO A 46 -24.40 15.66 2.47
CA PRO A 46 -24.90 16.59 3.45
C PRO A 46 -25.28 17.92 2.81
N HIS A 47 -26.18 18.65 3.49
CA HIS A 47 -26.47 20.03 3.14
C HIS A 47 -25.27 20.95 3.33
N LYS A 48 -25.23 22.01 2.55
CA LYS A 48 -24.25 23.09 2.66
C LYS A 48 -24.22 23.65 4.08
N ASN A 49 -23.01 23.79 4.62
CA ASN A 49 -22.79 24.39 5.93
C ASN A 49 -22.01 25.71 5.81
N PRO A 50 -22.69 26.86 5.67
CA PRO A 50 -22.02 28.14 5.43
C PRO A 50 -21.09 28.59 6.56
N ARG A 51 -21.30 28.09 7.79
CA ARG A 51 -20.42 28.38 8.93
C ARG A 51 -19.09 27.61 8.78
N ARG A 52 -19.18 26.35 8.40
CA ARG A 52 -18.00 25.49 8.18
C ARG A 52 -17.22 25.98 6.97
N GLU A 53 -17.89 26.28 5.86
CA GLU A 53 -17.25 26.77 4.64
C GLU A 53 -16.50 28.09 4.83
N ARG A 54 -16.98 28.97 5.70
CA ARG A 54 -16.25 30.20 6.03
C ARG A 54 -14.93 29.95 6.76
N SER A 55 -14.79 28.84 7.46
CA SER A 55 -13.58 28.51 8.21
C SER A 55 -12.65 27.54 7.50
N GLU A 56 -13.20 26.62 6.69
CA GLU A 56 -12.46 25.50 6.10
C GLU A 56 -12.37 25.55 4.56
N GLY A 57 -13.11 26.47 3.94
CA GLY A 57 -13.26 26.56 2.49
C GLY A 57 -14.49 25.80 1.96
N PRO A 58 -14.78 25.91 0.64
CA PRO A 58 -15.96 25.31 0.05
C PRO A 58 -15.89 23.76 0.09
N LEU A 59 -17.02 23.15 0.42
CA LEU A 59 -17.19 21.69 0.43
C LEU A 59 -18.34 21.33 -0.52
N MET A 60 -18.20 20.25 -1.28
CA MET A 60 -19.29 19.75 -2.09
C MET A 60 -20.46 19.29 -1.23
N SER A 61 -21.65 19.73 -1.59
CA SER A 61 -22.89 19.53 -0.85
C SER A 61 -24.03 19.07 -1.76
N SER A 62 -25.19 18.76 -1.17
CA SER A 62 -26.38 18.38 -1.94
C SER A 62 -26.94 19.50 -2.81
N GLU A 63 -26.55 20.75 -2.56
CA GLU A 63 -26.93 21.93 -3.35
C GLU A 63 -26.07 22.11 -4.63
N ASP A 64 -24.90 21.49 -4.69
CA ASP A 64 -23.93 21.65 -5.79
C ASP A 64 -24.16 20.59 -6.91
N VAL A 65 -25.43 20.30 -7.23
CA VAL A 65 -25.86 19.17 -8.09
C VAL A 65 -25.13 19.14 -9.43
N ASP A 66 -25.13 20.26 -10.16
CA ASP A 66 -24.56 20.32 -11.51
C ASP A 66 -23.06 20.15 -11.51
N GLU A 67 -22.36 20.75 -10.53
CA GLU A 67 -20.92 20.62 -10.37
C GLU A 67 -20.53 19.18 -10.02
N VAL A 68 -21.21 18.57 -9.05
CA VAL A 68 -20.99 17.19 -8.64
C VAL A 68 -21.20 16.24 -9.82
N LYS A 69 -22.30 16.35 -10.55
CA LYS A 69 -22.56 15.53 -11.74
C LYS A 69 -21.50 15.69 -12.82
N LYS A 70 -21.07 16.92 -13.07
CA LYS A 70 -20.04 17.20 -14.08
C LYS A 70 -18.68 16.59 -13.70
N MET A 71 -18.30 16.63 -12.42
CA MET A 71 -17.02 16.14 -11.95
C MET A 71 -16.96 14.62 -11.82
N ASN A 72 -18.06 14.00 -11.40
CA ASN A 72 -18.07 12.60 -10.95
C ASN A 72 -18.90 11.67 -11.85
N GLY A 73 -19.66 12.25 -12.79
CA GLY A 73 -20.48 11.45 -13.73
C GLY A 73 -21.66 10.70 -13.10
N VAL A 74 -22.06 11.06 -11.88
CA VAL A 74 -23.22 10.46 -11.20
C VAL A 74 -24.53 10.96 -11.83
N ASP A 75 -25.57 10.12 -11.87
CA ASP A 75 -26.86 10.47 -12.47
C ASP A 75 -27.69 11.40 -11.58
N ASN A 76 -27.61 11.20 -10.25
CA ASN A 76 -28.42 11.93 -9.30
C ASN A 76 -27.61 12.35 -8.08
N VAL A 77 -27.94 13.53 -7.54
CA VAL A 77 -27.43 14.04 -6.26
C VAL A 77 -28.62 14.43 -5.39
N TYR A 78 -28.61 13.95 -4.15
CA TYR A 78 -29.67 14.16 -3.18
C TYR A 78 -29.10 14.52 -1.81
N PRO A 79 -29.87 15.21 -0.95
CA PRO A 79 -29.52 15.31 0.47
C PRO A 79 -29.63 13.95 1.17
N THR A 80 -28.81 13.75 2.21
CA THR A 80 -28.64 12.44 2.89
C THR A 80 -29.91 11.87 3.46
N GLU A 81 -30.85 12.70 3.93
CA GLU A 81 -32.13 12.29 4.49
C GLU A 81 -33.07 11.60 3.49
N MET A 82 -32.89 11.85 2.19
CA MET A 82 -33.70 11.19 1.18
C MET A 82 -33.37 9.71 0.94
N MET A 83 -32.21 9.25 1.43
CA MET A 83 -31.78 7.86 1.21
C MET A 83 -32.78 6.85 1.81
N GLY A 84 -33.31 7.13 3.00
CA GLY A 84 -34.27 6.25 3.65
C GLY A 84 -35.56 6.06 2.85
N GLU A 85 -36.08 7.14 2.27
CA GLU A 85 -37.27 7.08 1.39
C GLU A 85 -36.99 6.31 0.10
N HIS A 86 -35.82 6.52 -0.50
CA HIS A 86 -35.46 5.81 -1.73
C HIS A 86 -35.30 4.31 -1.49
N LEU A 87 -34.68 3.89 -0.39
CA LEU A 87 -34.55 2.49 0.01
C LEU A 87 -35.94 1.87 0.27
N TRP A 88 -36.82 2.59 0.99
CA TRP A 88 -38.19 2.13 1.23
C TRP A 88 -38.97 1.93 -0.09
N ARG A 89 -38.93 2.90 -1.01
CA ARG A 89 -39.56 2.78 -2.34
C ARG A 89 -39.05 1.58 -3.15
N MET A 90 -37.72 1.33 -3.11
CA MET A 90 -37.12 0.18 -3.78
C MET A 90 -37.64 -1.14 -3.20
N ARG A 91 -37.62 -1.27 -1.89
CA ARG A 91 -38.12 -2.46 -1.18
C ARG A 91 -39.57 -2.76 -1.51
N MET A 92 -40.42 -1.72 -1.54
CA MET A 92 -41.86 -1.88 -1.86
C MET A 92 -42.10 -2.33 -3.31
N ARG A 93 -41.20 -2.02 -4.23
CA ARG A 93 -41.37 -2.35 -5.64
C ARG A 93 -40.88 -3.74 -6.03
N SER A 94 -39.71 -4.18 -5.50
CA SER A 94 -39.03 -5.32 -6.12
C SER A 94 -38.23 -6.24 -5.18
N LYS A 95 -38.09 -5.94 -3.88
CA LYS A 95 -37.23 -6.71 -2.96
C LYS A 95 -35.86 -7.05 -3.61
N PRO A 96 -35.01 -6.06 -3.92
CA PRO A 96 -33.80 -6.28 -4.67
C PRO A 96 -32.78 -7.08 -3.85
N ILE A 97 -31.81 -7.72 -4.50
CA ILE A 97 -30.59 -8.17 -3.84
C ILE A 97 -29.77 -6.91 -3.48
N VAL A 98 -29.37 -6.81 -2.22
CA VAL A 98 -28.61 -5.67 -1.73
C VAL A 98 -27.17 -6.11 -1.47
N TYR A 99 -26.24 -5.46 -2.12
CA TYR A 99 -24.82 -5.69 -1.93
C TYR A 99 -24.25 -4.68 -0.94
N LEU A 100 -23.60 -5.16 0.13
CA LEU A 100 -22.95 -4.34 1.14
C LEU A 100 -21.47 -4.71 1.25
N TYR A 101 -20.66 -3.72 1.58
CA TYR A 101 -19.25 -3.92 1.83
C TYR A 101 -19.07 -4.49 3.25
N GLN A 102 -18.45 -5.67 3.37
CA GLN A 102 -18.44 -6.45 4.61
C GLN A 102 -17.09 -6.41 5.35
N THR A 103 -16.13 -5.63 4.86
CA THR A 103 -14.83 -5.46 5.49
C THR A 103 -14.63 -4.03 6.00
N PRO A 104 -13.66 -3.78 6.90
CA PRO A 104 -13.32 -2.41 7.29
C PRO A 104 -12.93 -1.58 6.07
N PRO A 105 -13.54 -0.39 5.88
CA PRO A 105 -13.15 0.50 4.79
C PRO A 105 -11.82 1.16 5.08
N GLU A 106 -10.93 1.15 4.09
CA GLU A 106 -9.56 1.65 4.18
C GLU A 106 -9.48 3.18 4.16
N ARG A 107 -8.50 3.73 4.86
CA ARG A 107 -8.16 5.16 4.89
C ARG A 107 -6.67 5.37 4.74
N HIS A 108 -6.25 6.64 4.86
CA HIS A 108 -4.86 7.04 4.90
C HIS A 108 -4.03 6.22 5.89
N ALA A 109 -2.97 5.59 5.41
CA ALA A 109 -2.09 4.72 6.18
C ALA A 109 -2.77 3.53 6.90
N GLU A 110 -4.01 3.22 6.54
CA GLU A 110 -4.81 2.15 7.13
C GLU A 110 -5.21 1.15 6.03
N SER A 111 -4.41 0.12 5.83
CA SER A 111 -4.74 -1.00 4.96
C SER A 111 -5.66 -2.00 5.66
N ARG A 112 -6.40 -2.80 4.88
CA ARG A 112 -7.41 -3.73 5.40
C ARG A 112 -6.85 -4.73 6.39
N ASP A 113 -5.67 -5.26 6.16
CA ASP A 113 -5.01 -6.22 7.06
C ASP A 113 -4.72 -5.61 8.45
N LEU A 114 -4.29 -4.34 8.49
CA LEU A 114 -4.10 -3.59 9.73
C LEU A 114 -5.44 -3.33 10.44
N LEU A 115 -6.46 -2.93 9.69
CA LEU A 115 -7.79 -2.67 10.23
C LEU A 115 -8.43 -3.94 10.79
N LEU A 116 -8.29 -5.08 10.11
CA LEU A 116 -8.78 -6.38 10.60
C LEU A 116 -8.05 -6.82 11.87
N ARG A 117 -6.75 -6.56 11.97
CA ARG A 117 -5.98 -6.79 13.20
C ARG A 117 -6.50 -5.91 14.34
N TYR A 118 -6.64 -4.62 14.07
CA TYR A 118 -7.18 -3.66 15.05
C TYR A 118 -8.58 -4.06 15.55
N GLU A 119 -9.49 -4.46 14.64
CA GLU A 119 -10.80 -4.98 15.05
C GLU A 119 -10.70 -6.24 15.92
N GLY A 120 -9.74 -7.14 15.59
CA GLY A 120 -9.47 -8.31 16.41
C GLY A 120 -8.97 -7.96 17.82
N ASP A 121 -8.10 -6.96 17.92
CA ASP A 121 -7.59 -6.46 19.20
C ASP A 121 -8.71 -5.87 20.06
N ILE A 122 -9.59 -5.04 19.47
CA ILE A 122 -10.78 -4.49 20.16
C ILE A 122 -11.72 -5.62 20.63
N GLN A 123 -11.97 -6.63 19.80
CA GLN A 123 -12.85 -7.75 20.17
C GLN A 123 -12.28 -8.60 21.31
N ASN A 124 -10.96 -8.67 21.43
CA ASN A 124 -10.26 -9.39 22.49
C ASN A 124 -10.05 -8.55 23.76
N ASP A 125 -10.28 -7.24 23.70
CA ASP A 125 -10.19 -6.37 24.87
C ASP A 125 -11.43 -6.58 25.76
N PRO A 126 -11.25 -6.97 27.03
CA PRO A 126 -12.38 -7.23 27.94
C PRO A 126 -13.19 -5.97 28.29
N TRP A 127 -12.69 -4.79 27.98
CA TRP A 127 -13.29 -3.50 28.35
C TRP A 127 -13.77 -2.68 27.14
N ASP A 128 -13.44 -3.06 25.91
CA ASP A 128 -13.88 -2.38 24.69
C ASP A 128 -14.57 -3.35 23.73
N HIS A 129 -15.85 -3.13 23.46
CA HIS A 129 -16.67 -3.91 22.53
C HIS A 129 -17.36 -2.99 21.51
N THR A 130 -16.70 -1.89 21.15
CA THR A 130 -17.27 -0.91 20.22
C THR A 130 -17.52 -1.54 18.84
N GLU A 131 -18.78 -1.53 18.39
CA GLU A 131 -19.12 -2.03 17.05
C GLU A 131 -18.59 -1.07 15.96
N PRO A 132 -17.82 -1.55 14.97
CA PRO A 132 -17.34 -0.73 13.89
C PRO A 132 -18.46 -0.03 13.12
N ARG A 133 -18.21 1.21 12.68
CA ARG A 133 -19.19 2.06 12.00
C ARG A 133 -19.81 1.39 10.76
N TYR A 134 -19.01 0.69 9.95
CA TYR A 134 -19.52 0.00 8.77
C TYR A 134 -20.45 -1.17 9.10
N LYS A 135 -20.20 -1.92 10.18
CA LYS A 135 -21.09 -3.00 10.64
C LYS A 135 -22.43 -2.43 11.09
N ASN A 136 -22.42 -1.31 11.86
CA ASN A 136 -23.63 -0.62 12.24
C ASN A 136 -24.41 -0.09 11.01
N PHE A 137 -23.71 0.47 10.02
CA PHE A 137 -24.32 0.87 8.76
C PHE A 137 -24.98 -0.32 8.04
N ASN A 138 -24.30 -1.44 7.90
CA ASN A 138 -24.79 -2.64 7.26
C ASN A 138 -26.05 -3.18 7.96
N LYS A 139 -26.03 -3.19 9.28
CA LYS A 139 -27.20 -3.57 10.13
C LYS A 139 -28.40 -2.65 9.87
N ASN A 140 -28.16 -1.34 9.81
CA ASN A 140 -29.22 -0.36 9.54
C ASN A 140 -29.81 -0.55 8.14
N ILE A 141 -28.98 -0.74 7.11
CA ILE A 141 -29.46 -1.02 5.74
C ILE A 141 -30.24 -2.34 5.70
N SER A 142 -29.74 -3.40 6.32
CA SER A 142 -30.41 -4.71 6.38
C SER A 142 -31.79 -4.60 7.03
N ASN A 143 -31.91 -3.82 8.09
CA ASN A 143 -33.19 -3.57 8.77
C ASN A 143 -34.18 -2.79 7.86
N GLN A 144 -33.71 -1.77 7.14
CA GLN A 144 -34.54 -1.03 6.21
C GLN A 144 -34.96 -1.86 4.98
N MET A 145 -34.08 -2.76 4.54
CA MET A 145 -34.28 -3.62 3.38
C MET A 145 -34.72 -5.04 3.78
N HIS A 146 -35.46 -5.18 4.89
CA HIS A 146 -35.90 -6.48 5.38
C HIS A 146 -36.68 -7.27 4.30
N GLY A 147 -36.41 -8.55 4.19
CA GLY A 147 -36.95 -9.43 3.14
C GLY A 147 -36.20 -9.37 1.80
N SER A 148 -35.16 -8.55 1.69
CA SER A 148 -34.18 -8.60 0.60
C SER A 148 -33.03 -9.54 0.95
N GLU A 149 -32.43 -10.15 -0.06
CA GLU A 149 -31.19 -10.91 0.10
C GLU A 149 -30.02 -9.93 0.23
N ILE A 150 -29.17 -10.13 1.26
CA ILE A 150 -27.97 -9.32 1.47
C ILE A 150 -26.75 -10.13 1.00
N LYS A 151 -25.93 -9.55 0.14
CA LYS A 151 -24.68 -10.12 -0.38
C LYS A 151 -23.49 -9.25 -0.09
N ASP A 152 -22.33 -9.88 -0.05
CA ASP A 152 -21.04 -9.19 0.06
C ASP A 152 -20.54 -8.73 -1.30
N ILE A 153 -20.23 -7.43 -1.44
CA ILE A 153 -19.66 -6.86 -2.66
C ILE A 153 -18.11 -6.82 -2.59
N THR A 154 -17.53 -7.07 -1.44
CA THR A 154 -16.08 -6.95 -1.23
C THR A 154 -15.27 -7.69 -2.31
N PRO A 155 -15.53 -8.99 -2.64
CA PRO A 155 -14.73 -9.69 -3.63
C PRO A 155 -14.82 -9.08 -5.05
N ILE A 156 -15.95 -8.47 -5.39
CA ILE A 156 -16.14 -7.81 -6.70
C ILE A 156 -15.30 -6.53 -6.75
N LEU A 157 -15.38 -5.70 -5.72
CA LEU A 157 -14.64 -4.45 -5.66
C LEU A 157 -13.12 -4.68 -5.58
N ASP A 158 -12.70 -5.69 -4.82
CA ASP A 158 -11.31 -6.10 -4.73
C ASP A 158 -10.77 -6.58 -6.09
N GLY A 159 -11.59 -7.33 -6.83
CA GLY A 159 -11.24 -7.75 -8.19
C GLY A 159 -11.07 -6.58 -9.16
N LEU A 160 -11.88 -5.53 -9.04
CA LEU A 160 -11.73 -4.30 -9.83
C LEU A 160 -10.46 -3.55 -9.46
N ARG A 161 -10.13 -3.44 -8.17
CA ARG A 161 -8.92 -2.76 -7.68
C ARG A 161 -7.64 -3.55 -7.93
N LEU A 162 -7.72 -4.89 -8.05
CA LEU A 162 -6.57 -5.75 -8.32
C LEU A 162 -5.91 -5.41 -9.66
N ILE A 163 -6.71 -5.19 -10.70
CA ILE A 163 -6.25 -4.87 -12.05
C ILE A 163 -6.37 -3.36 -12.26
N LYS A 164 -5.24 -2.67 -12.16
CA LYS A 164 -5.18 -1.22 -12.29
C LYS A 164 -5.34 -0.80 -13.74
N SER A 165 -6.16 0.21 -13.98
CA SER A 165 -6.23 0.90 -15.26
C SER A 165 -4.95 1.66 -15.56
N GLN A 166 -4.74 2.07 -16.82
CA GLN A 166 -3.58 2.88 -17.19
C GLN A 166 -3.54 4.22 -16.47
N ALA A 167 -4.70 4.82 -16.15
CA ALA A 167 -4.78 6.05 -15.38
C ALA A 167 -4.26 5.85 -13.94
N GLU A 168 -4.66 4.78 -13.27
CA GLU A 168 -4.18 4.40 -11.94
C GLU A 168 -2.68 4.11 -11.94
N ILE A 169 -2.20 3.33 -12.93
CA ILE A 169 -0.76 3.04 -13.10
C ILE A 169 0.04 4.34 -13.25
N ASN A 170 -0.46 5.32 -13.98
CA ASN A 170 0.22 6.61 -14.15
C ASN A 170 0.31 7.40 -12.83
N VAL A 171 -0.69 7.32 -11.96
CA VAL A 171 -0.65 7.94 -10.63
C VAL A 171 0.32 7.18 -9.72
N LEU A 172 0.28 5.85 -9.72
CA LEU A 172 1.24 4.99 -9.00
C LEU A 172 2.70 5.29 -9.42
N LYS A 173 2.95 5.39 -10.72
CA LYS A 173 4.27 5.79 -11.24
C LYS A 173 4.70 7.15 -10.68
N LYS A 174 3.79 8.12 -10.60
CA LYS A 174 4.12 9.43 -10.04
C LYS A 174 4.44 9.34 -8.54
N ALA A 175 3.66 8.59 -7.75
CA ALA A 175 3.94 8.36 -6.34
C ALA A 175 5.32 7.68 -6.16
N THR A 176 5.60 6.64 -6.98
CA THR A 176 6.87 5.92 -6.97
C THR A 176 8.06 6.82 -7.32
N VAL A 177 7.94 7.69 -8.33
CA VAL A 177 9.00 8.66 -8.67
C VAL A 177 9.28 9.59 -7.49
N LEU A 178 8.27 10.01 -6.74
CA LEU A 178 8.48 10.85 -5.54
C LEU A 178 9.22 10.09 -4.44
N SER A 179 8.86 8.81 -4.18
CA SER A 179 9.63 7.93 -3.28
C SER A 179 11.09 7.82 -3.71
N CYS A 180 11.33 7.56 -4.98
CA CYS A 180 12.67 7.42 -5.54
C CYS A 180 13.52 8.70 -5.39
N LEU A 181 12.93 9.87 -5.66
CA LEU A 181 13.61 11.16 -5.48
C LEU A 181 13.97 11.39 -4.02
N ALA A 182 13.06 11.08 -3.10
CA ALA A 182 13.30 11.20 -1.66
C ALA A 182 14.42 10.24 -1.20
N LEU A 183 14.40 8.98 -1.66
CA LEU A 183 15.44 8.00 -1.38
C LEU A 183 16.82 8.47 -1.88
N MET A 184 16.89 8.93 -3.13
CA MET A 184 18.16 9.41 -3.70
C MET A 184 18.72 10.61 -2.96
N GLU A 185 17.86 11.54 -2.51
CA GLU A 185 18.30 12.68 -1.71
C GLU A 185 18.75 12.25 -0.29
N ALA A 186 18.01 11.33 0.33
CA ALA A 186 18.42 10.76 1.61
C ALA A 186 19.78 10.01 1.50
N MET A 187 19.99 9.23 0.43
CA MET A 187 21.28 8.58 0.15
C MET A 187 22.43 9.58 0.09
N ARG A 188 22.27 10.69 -0.66
CA ARG A 188 23.30 11.74 -0.78
C ARG A 188 23.55 12.49 0.52
N SER A 189 22.54 12.62 1.36
CA SER A 189 22.60 13.36 2.62
C SER A 189 23.07 12.49 3.79
N THR A 190 23.11 11.16 3.59
CA THR A 190 23.51 10.22 4.64
C THR A 190 24.98 10.37 4.99
N LYS A 191 25.25 10.54 6.28
CA LYS A 191 26.60 10.59 6.85
C LYS A 191 26.58 10.21 8.34
N PRO A 192 27.67 9.73 8.90
CA PRO A 192 27.76 9.47 10.33
C PRO A 192 27.42 10.71 11.19
N GLY A 193 26.69 10.49 12.26
CA GLY A 193 26.38 11.52 13.27
C GLY A 193 25.05 12.25 13.11
N ILE A 194 24.40 12.20 11.95
CA ILE A 194 23.01 12.70 11.80
C ILE A 194 22.04 11.69 12.41
N PHE A 195 20.82 12.13 12.74
CA PHE A 195 19.78 11.25 13.27
C PHE A 195 18.91 10.65 12.15
N GLU A 196 18.33 9.47 12.39
CA GLU A 196 17.39 8.82 11.49
C GLU A 196 16.23 9.74 11.11
N TYR A 197 15.66 10.53 12.05
CA TYR A 197 14.55 11.45 11.78
C TYR A 197 14.93 12.62 10.84
N GLU A 198 16.22 12.96 10.69
CA GLU A 198 16.62 14.02 9.75
C GLU A 198 16.39 13.58 8.31
N LEU A 199 16.61 12.29 8.00
CA LEU A 199 16.32 11.73 6.68
C LEU A 199 14.79 11.61 6.42
N ASP A 200 14.01 11.31 7.46
CA ASP A 200 12.55 11.35 7.40
C ASP A 200 12.04 12.75 7.05
N GLY A 201 12.61 13.78 7.70
CA GLY A 201 12.29 15.17 7.39
C GLY A 201 12.59 15.56 5.94
N MET A 202 13.69 15.08 5.37
CA MET A 202 14.04 15.30 3.95
C MET A 202 13.03 14.64 3.00
N ALA A 203 12.65 13.39 3.27
CA ALA A 203 11.67 12.69 2.46
C ALA A 203 10.32 13.43 2.45
N LYS A 204 9.83 13.83 3.61
CA LYS A 204 8.58 14.59 3.77
C LYS A 204 8.62 15.93 3.06
N TYR A 205 9.75 16.63 3.12
CA TYR A 205 9.92 17.87 2.36
C TYR A 205 9.71 17.64 0.87
N ILE A 206 10.37 16.62 0.29
CA ILE A 206 10.23 16.28 -1.13
C ILE A 206 8.78 15.92 -1.48
N TYR A 207 8.09 15.17 -0.63
CA TYR A 207 6.70 14.80 -0.84
C TYR A 207 5.80 16.03 -0.91
N HIS A 208 5.90 16.91 0.08
CA HIS A 208 5.02 18.08 0.19
C HIS A 208 5.25 19.10 -0.92
N ILE A 209 6.50 19.41 -1.31
CA ILE A 209 6.77 20.35 -2.41
C ILE A 209 6.33 19.81 -3.78
N ASN A 210 6.13 18.50 -3.90
CA ASN A 210 5.64 17.86 -5.11
C ASN A 210 4.14 17.49 -5.06
N GLY A 211 3.41 17.97 -4.07
CA GLY A 211 1.96 17.88 -3.96
C GLY A 211 1.43 16.52 -3.45
N ALA A 212 2.26 15.73 -2.77
CA ALA A 212 1.77 14.56 -2.04
C ALA A 212 0.91 14.99 -0.84
N GLN A 213 -0.02 14.12 -0.46
CA GLN A 213 -1.01 14.42 0.59
C GLN A 213 -0.52 14.03 1.99
N GLY A 214 0.63 13.36 2.07
CA GLY A 214 1.27 12.87 3.28
C GLY A 214 2.08 11.62 3.00
N ASP A 215 2.39 10.88 4.05
CA ASP A 215 3.09 9.60 3.97
C ASP A 215 2.08 8.48 3.65
N ALA A 216 2.47 7.47 2.88
CA ALA A 216 1.65 6.27 2.64
C ALA A 216 1.53 5.41 3.91
N TYR A 217 2.58 5.39 4.71
CA TYR A 217 2.72 4.71 6.00
C TYR A 217 3.82 5.42 6.81
N TYR A 218 3.96 5.08 8.11
CA TYR A 218 5.09 5.62 8.87
C TYR A 218 6.41 5.13 8.29
N SER A 219 7.32 6.05 7.99
CA SER A 219 8.61 5.74 7.38
C SER A 219 9.46 4.84 8.28
N LEU A 220 10.14 3.88 7.66
CA LEU A 220 11.09 2.99 8.31
C LEU A 220 12.50 3.45 7.92
N ILE A 221 13.16 4.14 8.82
CA ILE A 221 14.55 4.58 8.66
C ILE A 221 15.32 4.00 9.83
N ALA A 222 16.11 2.98 9.56
CA ALA A 222 16.68 2.11 10.57
C ALA A 222 18.18 1.89 10.37
N ASN A 223 18.96 2.39 11.31
CA ASN A 223 20.41 2.31 11.30
C ASN A 223 20.92 1.07 12.02
N GLY A 224 21.83 0.33 11.40
CA GLY A 224 22.49 -0.82 11.99
C GLY A 224 21.55 -1.83 12.61
N PRO A 225 21.65 -2.16 13.92
CA PRO A 225 20.78 -3.14 14.56
C PRO A 225 19.29 -2.80 14.55
N ASN A 226 18.91 -1.51 14.42
CA ASN A 226 17.51 -1.12 14.32
C ASN A 226 16.84 -1.73 13.09
N ALA A 227 17.57 -1.89 11.98
CA ALA A 227 17.09 -2.53 10.76
C ALA A 227 16.69 -4.00 10.96
N TYR A 228 17.16 -4.66 12.02
CA TYR A 228 16.78 -6.03 12.34
C TYR A 228 15.31 -6.18 12.78
N MET A 229 14.69 -5.07 13.18
CA MET A 229 13.26 -4.92 13.44
C MET A 229 12.57 -4.40 12.18
N PRO A 230 11.88 -5.23 11.38
CA PRO A 230 11.41 -4.86 10.03
C PRO A 230 10.48 -3.63 9.98
N HIS A 231 9.79 -3.35 11.09
CA HIS A 231 8.87 -2.21 11.23
C HIS A 231 9.32 -1.20 12.28
N TYR A 232 10.67 -1.04 12.46
CA TYR A 232 11.21 -0.01 13.34
C TYR A 232 10.84 1.39 12.83
N HIS A 233 10.20 2.22 13.67
CA HIS A 233 9.66 3.52 13.27
C HIS A 233 10.00 4.67 14.23
N GLU A 234 10.76 4.42 15.31
CA GLU A 234 11.09 5.47 16.28
C GLU A 234 12.06 6.52 15.75
N LYS A 235 12.97 6.15 14.86
CA LYS A 235 13.91 7.06 14.16
C LYS A 235 14.70 7.99 15.06
N LYS A 236 15.12 7.52 16.21
CA LYS A 236 15.73 8.34 17.27
C LYS A 236 17.24 8.23 17.39
N ASP A 237 17.86 7.27 16.69
CA ASP A 237 19.27 7.00 16.84
C ASP A 237 20.13 7.80 15.84
N LYS A 238 21.37 8.06 16.23
CA LYS A 238 22.39 8.63 15.35
C LYS A 238 22.94 7.56 14.42
N LEU A 239 23.12 7.92 13.16
CA LEU A 239 23.80 7.07 12.19
C LEU A 239 25.26 6.87 12.58
N LYS A 240 25.72 5.62 12.57
CA LYS A 240 27.08 5.25 12.96
C LYS A 240 27.91 4.89 11.74
N ASP A 241 29.18 5.26 11.78
CA ASP A 241 30.14 4.86 10.77
C ASP A 241 30.26 3.33 10.69
N GLY A 242 30.23 2.77 9.48
CA GLY A 242 30.30 1.34 9.23
C GLY A 242 28.97 0.59 9.32
N ASP A 243 27.90 1.19 9.83
CA ASP A 243 26.57 0.58 9.83
C ASP A 243 25.92 0.59 8.44
N LEU A 244 25.00 -0.34 8.21
CA LEU A 244 24.07 -0.30 7.10
C LEU A 244 22.78 0.43 7.52
N LEU A 245 22.27 1.29 6.65
CA LEU A 245 21.03 2.04 6.84
C LEU A 245 19.97 1.49 5.91
N LEU A 246 18.84 1.06 6.46
CA LEU A 246 17.62 0.73 5.72
C LEU A 246 16.74 1.97 5.64
N MET A 247 16.23 2.26 4.46
CA MET A 247 15.27 3.34 4.21
C MET A 247 14.11 2.78 3.40
N ASP A 248 12.92 2.85 3.98
CA ASP A 248 11.68 2.33 3.42
C ASP A 248 10.57 3.33 3.74
N TYR A 249 10.12 4.04 2.71
CA TYR A 249 9.09 5.06 2.84
C TYR A 249 8.52 5.49 1.49
N SER A 250 7.27 5.90 1.50
CA SER A 250 6.55 6.33 0.30
C SER A 250 5.49 7.38 0.60
N PRO A 251 5.12 8.23 -0.38
CA PRO A 251 4.05 9.21 -0.22
C PRO A 251 2.68 8.63 -0.54
N ASP A 252 1.65 9.26 0.02
CA ASP A 252 0.30 9.25 -0.51
C ASP A 252 0.17 10.34 -1.58
N PHE A 253 0.00 9.95 -2.83
CA PHE A 253 -0.19 10.86 -3.95
C PHE A 253 -1.53 10.60 -4.63
N LYS A 254 -2.51 11.50 -4.43
CA LYS A 254 -3.85 11.39 -5.01
C LYS A 254 -4.52 10.04 -4.73
N TYR A 255 -4.50 9.60 -3.48
CA TYR A 255 -5.05 8.32 -3.02
C TYR A 255 -4.30 7.08 -3.47
N TYR A 256 -3.18 7.20 -4.18
CA TYR A 256 -2.35 6.06 -4.56
C TYR A 256 -1.01 6.12 -3.84
N MET A 257 -0.58 4.95 -3.38
CA MET A 257 0.62 4.76 -2.60
C MET A 257 1.78 4.28 -3.49
N SER A 258 2.96 4.20 -2.92
CA SER A 258 4.09 3.43 -3.43
C SER A 258 4.68 2.62 -2.28
N ASP A 259 5.67 1.80 -2.58
CA ASP A 259 6.42 1.07 -1.58
C ASP A 259 7.81 0.73 -2.12
N ILE A 260 8.87 1.27 -1.50
CA ILE A 260 10.23 1.10 -1.98
C ILE A 260 11.21 1.12 -0.81
N THR A 261 12.03 0.08 -0.74
CA THR A 261 13.13 0.01 0.22
C THR A 261 14.49 0.05 -0.49
N ARG A 262 15.42 0.83 0.06
CA ARG A 262 16.84 0.78 -0.27
C ARG A 262 17.68 0.66 0.99
N MET A 263 18.86 0.07 0.83
CA MET A 263 19.83 -0.11 1.89
C MET A 263 21.23 0.33 1.45
N ILE A 264 21.88 1.14 2.27
CA ILE A 264 23.20 1.73 1.97
C ILE A 264 24.11 1.70 3.18
N PRO A 265 25.44 1.75 3.01
CA PRO A 265 26.36 2.01 4.11
C PRO A 265 26.31 3.49 4.53
N VAL A 266 26.27 3.76 5.84
CA VAL A 266 26.15 5.12 6.39
C VAL A 266 27.29 6.04 5.96
N ASN A 267 28.49 5.49 5.79
CA ASN A 267 29.69 6.25 5.37
C ASN A 267 29.90 6.26 3.86
N GLY A 268 28.93 5.76 3.06
CA GLY A 268 28.99 5.71 1.61
C GLY A 268 29.89 4.60 1.04
N LYS A 269 30.45 3.70 1.88
CA LYS A 269 31.35 2.62 1.46
C LYS A 269 31.00 1.30 2.14
N PHE A 270 30.75 0.26 1.35
CA PHE A 270 30.58 -1.08 1.88
C PHE A 270 31.93 -1.64 2.38
N SER A 271 31.94 -2.27 3.55
CA SER A 271 33.09 -3.09 3.96
C SER A 271 33.24 -4.29 3.00
N LYS A 272 34.35 -4.99 3.09
CA LYS A 272 34.57 -6.19 2.28
C LYS A 272 33.49 -7.25 2.52
N GLU A 273 33.18 -7.49 3.79
CA GLU A 273 32.20 -8.48 4.23
C GLU A 273 30.78 -8.05 3.85
N GLN A 274 30.43 -6.78 4.05
CA GLN A 274 29.18 -6.21 3.60
C GLN A 274 29.03 -6.33 2.07
N SER A 275 30.10 -6.05 1.31
CA SER A 275 30.11 -6.15 -0.15
C SER A 275 29.84 -7.58 -0.62
N GLN A 276 30.42 -8.59 0.01
CA GLN A 276 30.19 -9.99 -0.32
C GLN A 276 28.75 -10.39 -0.10
N LEU A 277 28.19 -10.06 1.08
CA LEU A 277 26.84 -10.41 1.46
C LEU A 277 25.80 -9.64 0.61
N TYR A 278 26.00 -8.36 0.42
CA TYR A 278 25.11 -7.49 -0.32
C TYR A 278 25.09 -7.84 -1.82
N SER A 279 26.26 -8.11 -2.43
CA SER A 279 26.33 -8.53 -3.83
C SER A 279 25.64 -9.86 -4.09
N PHE A 280 25.80 -10.82 -3.15
CA PHE A 280 25.05 -12.07 -3.18
C PHE A 280 23.53 -11.80 -3.14
N TYR A 281 23.08 -11.00 -2.19
CA TYR A 281 21.68 -10.64 -2.03
C TYR A 281 21.11 -9.98 -3.28
N VAL A 282 21.79 -8.96 -3.84
CA VAL A 282 21.37 -8.27 -5.07
C VAL A 282 21.28 -9.24 -6.26
N SER A 283 22.22 -10.19 -6.35
CA SER A 283 22.18 -11.24 -7.41
C SER A 283 20.95 -12.13 -7.27
N CYS A 284 20.59 -12.53 -6.06
CA CYS A 284 19.37 -13.29 -5.77
C CYS A 284 18.12 -12.46 -6.04
N TYR A 285 18.13 -11.19 -5.67
CA TYR A 285 17.05 -10.24 -5.91
C TYR A 285 16.75 -10.09 -7.40
N ARG A 286 17.78 -9.85 -8.21
CA ARG A 286 17.67 -9.81 -9.67
C ARG A 286 17.15 -11.12 -10.26
N ALA A 287 17.54 -12.27 -9.69
CA ALA A 287 17.02 -13.55 -10.14
C ALA A 287 15.49 -13.67 -9.92
N ILE A 288 14.90 -12.95 -8.97
CA ILE A 288 13.44 -12.88 -8.84
C ILE A 288 12.88 -11.97 -9.95
N LEU A 289 13.36 -10.73 -10.05
CA LEU A 289 12.88 -9.74 -11.02
C LEU A 289 12.89 -10.27 -12.46
N ASP A 290 13.99 -10.92 -12.87
CA ASP A 290 14.18 -11.47 -14.22
C ASP A 290 13.21 -12.61 -14.59
N ASN A 291 12.51 -13.19 -13.61
CA ASN A 291 11.57 -14.29 -13.85
C ASN A 291 10.11 -13.85 -13.76
N ILE A 292 9.84 -12.59 -13.43
CA ILE A 292 8.48 -12.04 -13.38
C ILE A 292 7.98 -11.82 -14.80
N ARG A 293 6.82 -12.39 -15.11
CA ARG A 293 6.18 -12.28 -16.43
C ARG A 293 4.68 -12.49 -16.33
N PRO A 294 3.90 -11.96 -17.28
CA PRO A 294 2.45 -12.16 -17.28
C PRO A 294 2.07 -13.63 -17.56
N TYR A 295 0.86 -13.98 -17.17
CA TYR A 295 0.23 -15.28 -17.43
C TYR A 295 0.94 -16.49 -16.79
N VAL A 296 1.67 -16.25 -15.71
CA VAL A 296 2.25 -17.30 -14.86
C VAL A 296 1.82 -17.14 -13.41
N GLU A 297 1.81 -18.23 -12.68
CA GLU A 297 1.56 -18.20 -11.24
C GLU A 297 2.81 -17.71 -10.48
N PRO A 298 2.68 -16.95 -9.41
CA PRO A 298 3.80 -16.53 -8.57
C PRO A 298 4.69 -17.67 -8.09
N VAL A 299 4.10 -18.83 -7.82
CA VAL A 299 4.85 -20.03 -7.44
C VAL A 299 5.83 -20.49 -8.52
N GLN A 300 5.49 -20.32 -9.80
CA GLN A 300 6.41 -20.66 -10.89
C GLN A 300 7.59 -19.68 -10.96
N VAL A 301 7.33 -18.37 -10.78
CA VAL A 301 8.38 -17.34 -10.67
C VAL A 301 9.35 -17.70 -9.53
N ARG A 302 8.81 -18.09 -8.36
CA ARG A 302 9.62 -18.53 -7.21
C ARG A 302 10.46 -19.77 -7.51
N LYS A 303 9.91 -20.77 -8.21
CA LYS A 303 10.64 -21.99 -8.62
C LYS A 303 11.81 -21.64 -9.56
N ASP A 304 11.55 -20.78 -10.54
CA ASP A 304 12.57 -20.38 -11.52
C ASP A 304 13.70 -19.55 -10.86
N ALA A 305 13.32 -18.62 -9.99
CA ALA A 305 14.27 -17.83 -9.20
C ALA A 305 15.09 -18.69 -8.22
N ALA A 306 14.44 -19.65 -7.52
CA ALA A 306 15.12 -20.54 -6.58
C ALA A 306 16.25 -21.32 -7.25
N LYS A 307 16.04 -21.86 -8.46
CA LYS A 307 17.08 -22.56 -9.22
C LYS A 307 18.29 -21.66 -9.53
N LYS A 308 18.03 -20.41 -9.90
CA LYS A 308 19.10 -19.41 -10.14
C LYS A 308 19.84 -19.08 -8.84
N MET A 309 19.11 -18.94 -7.72
CA MET A 309 19.69 -18.65 -6.41
C MET A 309 20.62 -19.76 -5.91
N GLU A 310 20.31 -21.04 -6.15
CA GLU A 310 21.19 -22.18 -5.82
C GLU A 310 22.52 -22.06 -6.58
N THR A 311 22.48 -21.69 -7.87
CA THR A 311 23.69 -21.45 -8.68
C THR A 311 24.46 -20.21 -8.18
N ILE A 312 23.78 -19.13 -7.83
CA ILE A 312 24.39 -17.92 -7.27
C ILE A 312 25.12 -18.28 -5.97
N LEU A 313 24.47 -19.03 -5.07
CA LEU A 313 25.06 -19.46 -3.80
C LEU A 313 26.33 -20.28 -4.01
N SER A 314 26.31 -21.26 -4.92
CA SER A 314 27.48 -22.11 -5.20
C SER A 314 28.70 -21.35 -5.75
N ASN A 315 28.46 -20.21 -6.41
CA ASN A 315 29.49 -19.35 -6.97
C ASN A 315 29.92 -18.20 -6.06
N SER A 316 29.23 -18.00 -4.93
CA SER A 316 29.49 -16.92 -3.98
C SER A 316 30.56 -17.32 -2.97
N LYS A 317 31.35 -16.33 -2.52
CA LYS A 317 32.37 -16.51 -1.50
C LYS A 317 32.13 -15.57 -0.35
N PHE A 318 32.20 -16.09 0.86
CA PHE A 318 32.05 -15.33 2.08
C PHE A 318 33.25 -15.58 2.99
N ASP A 319 33.83 -14.52 3.51
CA ASP A 319 34.95 -14.62 4.46
C ASP A 319 34.45 -15.03 5.84
N GLN A 320 33.20 -14.68 6.19
CA GLN A 320 32.58 -15.00 7.46
C GLN A 320 31.70 -16.24 7.36
N PRO A 321 31.91 -17.27 8.21
CA PRO A 321 31.11 -18.49 8.17
C PRO A 321 29.60 -18.27 8.42
N HIS A 322 29.24 -17.29 9.27
CA HIS A 322 27.84 -16.97 9.56
C HIS A 322 27.17 -16.26 8.38
N HIS A 323 27.91 -15.51 7.53
CA HIS A 323 27.39 -14.94 6.28
C HIS A 323 27.04 -16.06 5.28
N LEU A 324 27.92 -17.07 5.13
CA LEU A 324 27.60 -18.25 4.31
C LEU A 324 26.34 -18.95 4.82
N LYS A 325 26.25 -19.18 6.13
CA LYS A 325 25.07 -19.80 6.76
C LYS A 325 23.80 -18.97 6.53
N ALA A 326 23.87 -17.65 6.63
CA ALA A 326 22.76 -16.74 6.35
C ALA A 326 22.32 -16.82 4.88
N ALA A 327 23.27 -16.82 3.94
CA ALA A 327 23.01 -16.99 2.51
C ALA A 327 22.35 -18.35 2.20
N GLU A 328 22.85 -19.45 2.79
CA GLU A 328 22.22 -20.76 2.66
C GLU A 328 20.79 -20.79 3.21
N ASN A 329 20.57 -20.19 4.38
CA ASN A 329 19.23 -20.12 4.97
C ASN A 329 18.27 -19.30 4.13
N PHE A 330 18.73 -18.20 3.53
CA PHE A 330 17.95 -17.38 2.61
C PHE A 330 17.50 -18.20 1.40
N VAL A 331 18.42 -18.89 0.71
CA VAL A 331 18.11 -19.72 -0.46
C VAL A 331 17.20 -20.88 -0.07
N LYS A 332 17.52 -21.61 1.02
CA LYS A 332 16.68 -22.71 1.54
C LYS A 332 15.25 -22.24 1.86
N SER A 333 15.11 -21.05 2.45
CA SER A 333 13.79 -20.48 2.74
C SER A 333 13.01 -20.19 1.45
N TYR A 334 13.68 -19.63 0.43
CA TYR A 334 13.08 -19.34 -0.86
C TYR A 334 12.66 -20.60 -1.59
N VAL A 335 13.54 -21.62 -1.65
CA VAL A 335 13.24 -22.95 -2.20
C VAL A 335 12.04 -23.60 -1.48
N ARG A 336 12.01 -23.50 -0.15
CA ARG A 336 10.87 -24.04 0.62
C ARG A 336 9.57 -23.31 0.32
N SER A 337 9.60 -21.98 0.19
CA SER A 337 8.41 -21.19 -0.14
C SER A 337 7.89 -21.44 -1.55
N SER A 338 8.78 -21.78 -2.50
CA SER A 338 8.41 -22.12 -3.88
C SER A 338 7.64 -23.44 -4.02
N LYS A 339 7.57 -24.26 -2.95
CA LYS A 339 6.82 -25.52 -2.89
C LYS A 339 5.42 -25.35 -2.29
N ARG A 340 5.04 -24.17 -1.89
CA ARG A 340 3.68 -23.89 -1.34
C ARG A 340 2.72 -23.64 -2.50
N ASP A 341 1.52 -24.21 -2.41
CA ASP A 341 0.49 -24.06 -3.46
C ASP A 341 -0.05 -22.64 -3.59
N PHE A 342 0.08 -21.84 -2.52
CA PHE A 342 -0.37 -20.45 -2.50
C PHE A 342 0.77 -19.57 -1.97
N ALA A 343 1.45 -18.89 -2.88
CA ALA A 343 2.52 -17.98 -2.51
C ALA A 343 2.51 -16.74 -3.42
N SER A 344 2.18 -15.58 -2.88
CA SER A 344 2.42 -14.29 -3.55
C SER A 344 3.92 -14.03 -3.65
N LEU A 345 4.34 -13.15 -4.55
CA LEU A 345 5.72 -12.66 -4.63
C LEU A 345 5.99 -11.57 -3.58
N GLY A 346 5.02 -10.73 -3.33
CA GLY A 346 4.96 -9.66 -2.35
C GLY A 346 3.49 -9.33 -2.07
N HIS A 347 3.19 -8.14 -1.60
CA HIS A 347 1.83 -7.63 -1.42
C HIS A 347 1.44 -6.68 -2.55
N GLY A 348 0.12 -6.51 -2.79
CA GLY A 348 -0.39 -5.52 -3.72
C GLY A 348 -0.14 -4.10 -3.24
N VAL A 349 0.01 -3.17 -4.18
CA VAL A 349 0.06 -1.73 -3.91
C VAL A 349 -0.93 -1.01 -4.82
N GLY A 350 -1.63 -0.05 -4.28
CA GLY A 350 -2.64 0.72 -4.99
C GLY A 350 -3.12 1.90 -4.16
N MET A 351 -4.39 1.90 -3.79
CA MET A 351 -4.95 2.93 -2.89
C MET A 351 -4.56 2.70 -1.43
N ALA A 352 -4.04 1.53 -1.10
CA ALA A 352 -3.40 1.22 0.16
C ALA A 352 -2.00 0.65 -0.11
N THR A 353 -1.09 0.74 0.86
CA THR A 353 0.24 0.14 0.79
C THR A 353 0.11 -1.38 0.70
N HIS A 354 -0.67 -2.00 1.57
CA HIS A 354 -1.11 -3.39 1.41
C HIS A 354 -2.49 -3.38 0.74
N ASP A 355 -2.50 -3.21 -0.59
CA ASP A 355 -3.74 -3.10 -1.35
C ASP A 355 -4.47 -4.43 -1.48
N VAL A 356 -5.76 -4.34 -1.72
CA VAL A 356 -6.67 -5.48 -1.81
C VAL A 356 -6.47 -6.30 -3.08
N GLY A 357 -7.01 -7.52 -3.08
CA GLY A 357 -6.96 -8.45 -4.19
C GLY A 357 -6.04 -9.65 -3.94
N ASP A 358 -6.25 -10.71 -4.71
CA ASP A 358 -5.52 -11.97 -4.56
C ASP A 358 -4.32 -12.03 -5.51
N HIS A 359 -3.14 -11.69 -4.98
CA HIS A 359 -1.86 -11.72 -5.69
C HIS A 359 -1.18 -13.11 -5.68
N SER A 360 -1.85 -14.15 -5.20
CA SER A 360 -1.33 -15.53 -5.22
C SER A 360 -1.67 -16.29 -6.49
N LYS A 361 -2.62 -15.78 -7.27
CA LYS A 361 -3.08 -16.34 -8.54
C LYS A 361 -2.20 -15.88 -9.71
N MET A 362 -2.60 -16.29 -10.91
CA MET A 362 -1.91 -15.94 -12.15
C MET A 362 -1.67 -14.42 -12.25
N LEU A 363 -0.44 -14.04 -12.56
CA LEU A 363 -0.04 -12.66 -12.76
C LEU A 363 -0.68 -12.12 -14.06
N MET A 364 -1.54 -11.15 -13.92
CA MET A 364 -2.26 -10.54 -15.03
C MET A 364 -1.75 -9.12 -15.31
N PRO A 365 -1.74 -8.68 -16.59
CA PRO A 365 -1.46 -7.28 -16.91
C PRO A 365 -2.34 -6.31 -16.11
N GLY A 366 -1.74 -5.24 -15.61
CA GLY A 366 -2.39 -4.27 -14.71
C GLY A 366 -2.26 -4.59 -13.22
N MET A 367 -1.76 -5.76 -12.82
CA MET A 367 -1.40 -6.01 -11.42
C MET A 367 -0.18 -5.18 -11.02
N VAL A 368 -0.21 -4.65 -9.80
CA VAL A 368 0.89 -3.89 -9.18
C VAL A 368 1.15 -4.45 -7.79
N PHE A 369 2.42 -4.80 -7.52
CA PHE A 369 2.83 -5.42 -6.25
C PHE A 369 4.31 -5.19 -5.96
N THR A 370 4.73 -5.45 -4.71
CA THR A 370 6.13 -5.34 -4.26
C THR A 370 6.92 -6.63 -4.46
N ILE A 371 8.24 -6.48 -4.50
CA ILE A 371 9.20 -7.59 -4.32
C ILE A 371 10.17 -7.18 -3.22
N GLU A 372 10.14 -7.88 -2.08
CA GLU A 372 10.87 -7.50 -0.87
C GLU A 372 11.46 -8.69 -0.07
N PRO A 373 12.24 -9.58 -0.69
CA PRO A 373 12.84 -10.69 0.05
C PRO A 373 13.83 -10.20 1.09
N ALA A 374 13.80 -10.78 2.29
CA ALA A 374 14.66 -10.38 3.40
C ALA A 374 15.74 -11.41 3.72
N LEU A 375 17.00 -10.97 3.79
CA LEU A 375 18.14 -11.77 4.27
C LEU A 375 18.50 -11.33 5.69
N ARG A 376 18.72 -12.29 6.60
CA ARG A 376 19.03 -12.05 8.01
C ARG A 376 20.32 -12.72 8.44
N VAL A 377 21.16 -11.96 9.17
CA VAL A 377 22.36 -12.47 9.87
C VAL A 377 22.14 -12.21 11.36
N PRO A 378 21.58 -13.17 12.12
CA PRO A 378 21.25 -12.97 13.52
C PRO A 378 22.48 -12.68 14.39
N GLU A 379 23.62 -13.25 14.06
CA GLU A 379 24.89 -13.11 14.80
C GLU A 379 25.40 -11.66 14.85
N GLU A 380 25.03 -10.85 13.84
CA GLU A 380 25.44 -9.43 13.72
C GLU A 380 24.26 -8.47 13.77
N ASN A 381 23.03 -8.95 13.96
CA ASN A 381 21.80 -8.15 13.80
C ASN A 381 21.72 -7.44 12.46
N ILE A 382 22.22 -8.06 11.38
CA ILE A 382 22.11 -7.55 10.03
C ILE A 382 20.81 -8.05 9.39
N TYR A 383 20.07 -7.11 8.79
CA TYR A 383 18.89 -7.37 7.98
C TYR A 383 19.04 -6.63 6.66
N ILE A 384 19.00 -7.35 5.55
CA ILE A 384 19.08 -6.76 4.21
C ILE A 384 17.76 -6.94 3.51
N ARG A 385 17.18 -5.84 3.04
CA ARG A 385 15.97 -5.77 2.21
C ARG A 385 16.17 -4.72 1.13
N LEU A 386 15.86 -5.07 -0.09
CA LEU A 386 15.53 -4.17 -1.19
C LEU A 386 14.08 -4.40 -1.54
N GLU A 387 13.43 -3.36 -2.01
CA GLU A 387 12.04 -3.43 -2.44
C GLU A 387 11.82 -2.53 -3.65
N ASP A 388 11.12 -3.08 -4.62
CA ASP A 388 10.71 -2.37 -5.82
C ASP A 388 9.24 -2.62 -6.12
N LEU A 389 8.59 -1.61 -6.69
CA LEU A 389 7.22 -1.70 -7.16
C LEU A 389 7.21 -2.18 -8.62
N ILE A 390 6.47 -3.27 -8.85
CA ILE A 390 6.39 -3.98 -10.13
C ILE A 390 5.01 -3.81 -10.73
N VAL A 391 4.95 -3.44 -12.01
CA VAL A 391 3.73 -3.46 -12.83
C VAL A 391 3.82 -4.60 -13.83
N ILE A 392 2.84 -5.49 -13.84
CA ILE A 392 2.72 -6.50 -14.90
C ILE A 392 2.17 -5.85 -16.15
N THR A 393 2.89 -6.01 -17.26
CA THR A 393 2.51 -5.54 -18.61
C THR A 393 2.05 -6.71 -19.48
N GLU A 394 1.55 -6.44 -20.68
CA GLU A 394 1.14 -7.48 -21.62
C GLU A 394 2.31 -8.42 -22.05
N THR A 395 3.54 -7.92 -22.02
CA THR A 395 4.71 -8.64 -22.53
C THR A 395 5.78 -8.95 -21.49
N GLY A 396 5.64 -8.45 -20.26
CA GLY A 396 6.65 -8.62 -19.21
C GLY A 396 6.28 -7.97 -17.90
N ALA A 397 7.28 -7.45 -17.20
CA ALA A 397 7.14 -6.70 -15.97
C ALA A 397 7.96 -5.41 -16.04
N GLU A 398 7.40 -4.31 -15.55
CA GLU A 398 8.09 -3.03 -15.43
C GLU A 398 8.42 -2.79 -13.96
N VAL A 399 9.70 -2.54 -13.67
CA VAL A 399 10.17 -2.10 -12.35
C VAL A 399 10.14 -0.57 -12.34
N ILE A 400 9.17 0.04 -11.68
CA ILE A 400 8.97 1.50 -11.74
C ILE A 400 10.13 2.26 -11.10
N SER A 401 10.80 1.65 -10.13
CA SER A 401 11.88 2.22 -9.30
C SER A 401 13.29 1.89 -9.81
N ASP A 402 13.45 1.34 -11.00
CA ASP A 402 14.71 0.81 -11.53
C ASP A 402 15.85 1.83 -11.66
N PHE A 403 15.52 3.12 -11.71
CA PHE A 403 16.51 4.21 -11.78
C PHE A 403 17.19 4.55 -10.44
N VAL A 404 16.68 4.03 -9.30
CA VAL A 404 17.35 4.16 -8.00
C VAL A 404 18.42 3.08 -7.86
N PRO A 405 19.70 3.44 -7.64
CA PRO A 405 20.75 2.46 -7.53
C PRO A 405 20.48 1.37 -6.51
N MET A 406 20.73 0.13 -6.90
CA MET A 406 20.66 -1.03 -6.01
C MET A 406 21.99 -1.80 -5.91
N ASP A 407 22.92 -1.60 -6.85
CA ASP A 407 24.23 -2.25 -6.81
C ASP A 407 25.28 -1.36 -6.11
N ILE A 408 26.35 -2.01 -5.60
CA ILE A 408 27.41 -1.35 -4.84
C ILE A 408 28.00 -0.16 -5.60
N LYS A 409 28.32 -0.34 -6.89
CA LYS A 409 28.97 0.71 -7.69
C LYS A 409 28.07 1.94 -7.85
N GLY A 410 26.79 1.71 -8.07
CA GLY A 410 25.80 2.78 -8.19
C GLY A 410 25.60 3.52 -6.85
N ILE A 411 25.50 2.78 -5.74
CA ILE A 411 25.33 3.36 -4.40
C ILE A 411 26.55 4.16 -3.99
N GLU A 412 27.76 3.60 -4.12
CA GLU A 412 29.02 4.27 -3.72
C GLU A 412 29.41 5.47 -4.59
N LYS A 413 28.67 5.70 -5.68
CA LYS A 413 28.91 6.82 -6.60
C LYS A 413 28.01 8.02 -6.32
N LEU A 414 26.96 7.84 -5.54
CA LEU A 414 26.05 8.91 -5.10
C LEU A 414 26.67 9.79 -4.05
#